data_381d5bd9da13a4b5fae792549e7132d5
#
_entry.id   381d5bd9da13a4b5fae792549e7132d5
#
_cell.length_a   1.000
_cell.length_b   1.000
_cell.length_c   1.000
_cell.angle_alpha   90.00
_cell.angle_beta   90.00
_cell.angle_gamma   90.00
#
_symmetry.space_group_name_H-M   'P 1'
#
loop_
_entity.id
_entity.type
_entity.pdbx_description
1 polymer ?
#
loop_
_entity_poly.entity_id
_entity_poly.type
_entity_poly.pdbx_seq_one_letter_code
_entity_poly.pdbx_strand_id
1 'polypeptide(L)'
;MNIIESKNGVESSPCGAVEILVVEDSATQAEQLRIILEEAGYAVTVARNGVAAFRILSEHTPAITVSDVNMPEINGYELCRLIKATPALKSMPVILLTSLSEPHEIIKGLECGADNFVLKPYAADFILSRIRYVLGNQDRQSEVNSEEGIEVSLGDKKHFITSHRLQIIDLLFSTFEAALQRSRELEQTQKELSHAQARINSLERITPMCAHCKKIRHGEDWEQIETFVRTEMDTEFSHTLCPDCLQTRHPNLPPSAGQGGTAQDS
;
A
#
# COMPACT_ATOMS: atom_id res chain seq x y z
N MET A 1 -17.21 6.78 57.15
CA MET A 1 -16.25 5.69 56.90
C MET A 1 -16.88 4.83 55.80
N ASN A 2 -16.70 5.28 54.54
CA ASN A 2 -17.31 4.65 53.37
C ASN A 2 -16.21 3.89 52.61
N ILE A 3 -16.41 2.60 52.53
CA ILE A 3 -15.58 1.63 51.81
C ILE A 3 -16.01 1.70 50.34
N ILE A 4 -15.09 2.11 49.47
CA ILE A 4 -15.28 2.07 48.02
C ILE A 4 -14.92 0.67 47.54
N GLU A 5 -15.90 -0.13 47.26
CA GLU A 5 -15.75 -1.39 46.55
C GLU A 5 -15.48 -1.08 45.06
N SER A 6 -14.26 -1.32 44.63
CA SER A 6 -13.92 -1.37 43.22
C SER A 6 -14.42 -2.67 42.62
N LYS A 7 -15.54 -2.60 41.90
CA LYS A 7 -16.02 -3.70 41.08
C LYS A 7 -15.14 -3.78 39.83
N ASN A 8 -14.24 -4.75 39.80
CA ASN A 8 -13.65 -5.26 38.56
C ASN A 8 -14.78 -5.99 37.81
N GLY A 9 -15.42 -5.27 36.91
CA GLY A 9 -16.37 -5.85 35.96
C GLY A 9 -15.59 -6.62 34.89
N VAL A 10 -15.53 -7.93 35.04
CA VAL A 10 -15.32 -8.85 33.94
C VAL A 10 -16.61 -8.82 33.14
N GLU A 11 -16.67 -8.06 32.09
CA GLU A 11 -17.79 -8.10 31.14
C GLU A 11 -17.79 -9.47 30.47
N SER A 12 -18.76 -10.28 30.86
CA SER A 12 -19.06 -11.58 30.25
C SER A 12 -19.51 -11.35 28.82
N SER A 13 -18.70 -11.82 27.85
CA SER A 13 -19.06 -11.90 26.45
C SER A 13 -20.44 -12.55 26.23
N PRO A 14 -21.26 -12.09 25.27
CA PRO A 14 -22.54 -12.71 24.99
C PRO A 14 -22.33 -14.16 24.56
N CYS A 15 -23.06 -15.06 25.19
CA CYS A 15 -23.02 -16.51 24.96
C CYS A 15 -23.29 -16.80 23.47
N GLY A 16 -22.26 -17.20 22.71
CA GLY A 16 -22.38 -17.63 21.31
C GLY A 16 -21.54 -16.85 20.28
N ALA A 17 -20.83 -15.78 20.64
CA ALA A 17 -19.94 -15.08 19.72
C ALA A 17 -18.67 -15.89 19.43
N VAL A 18 -18.28 -16.00 18.16
CA VAL A 18 -17.03 -16.66 17.75
C VAL A 18 -15.84 -15.83 18.27
N GLU A 19 -14.99 -16.47 19.08
CA GLU A 19 -13.84 -15.80 19.67
C GLU A 19 -12.60 -15.85 18.75
N ILE A 20 -11.95 -14.69 18.63
CA ILE A 20 -10.73 -14.50 17.84
C ILE A 20 -9.61 -14.03 18.76
N LEU A 21 -8.47 -14.71 18.72
CA LEU A 21 -7.24 -14.22 19.35
C LEU A 21 -6.48 -13.35 18.35
N VAL A 22 -6.29 -12.09 18.68
CA VAL A 22 -5.44 -11.15 17.94
C VAL A 22 -4.09 -11.04 18.64
N VAL A 23 -3.00 -11.24 17.89
CA VAL A 23 -1.63 -11.12 18.40
C VAL A 23 -0.91 -10.03 17.62
N GLU A 24 -0.64 -8.89 18.25
CA GLU A 24 -0.10 -7.70 17.63
C GLU A 24 0.62 -6.85 18.69
N ASP A 25 1.89 -6.52 18.48
CA ASP A 25 2.72 -5.75 19.42
C ASP A 25 2.40 -4.25 19.39
N SER A 26 2.01 -3.73 18.23
CA SER A 26 1.57 -2.35 18.06
C SER A 26 0.19 -2.13 18.70
N ALA A 27 0.13 -1.28 19.73
CA ALA A 27 -1.13 -0.94 20.40
C ALA A 27 -2.19 -0.38 19.44
N THR A 28 -1.76 0.44 18.50
CA THR A 28 -2.65 1.09 17.52
C THR A 28 -3.20 0.09 16.51
N GLN A 29 -2.36 -0.80 15.96
CA GLN A 29 -2.79 -1.80 14.99
C GLN A 29 -3.69 -2.86 15.65
N ALA A 30 -3.35 -3.31 16.85
CA ALA A 30 -4.18 -4.24 17.63
C ALA A 30 -5.56 -3.65 17.91
N GLU A 31 -5.64 -2.38 18.30
CA GLU A 31 -6.92 -1.71 18.59
C GLU A 31 -7.74 -1.52 17.32
N GLN A 32 -7.11 -1.13 16.23
CA GLN A 32 -7.79 -1.01 14.93
C GLN A 32 -8.38 -2.35 14.47
N LEU A 33 -7.61 -3.43 14.58
CA LEU A 33 -8.08 -4.76 14.21
C LEU A 33 -9.20 -5.25 15.15
N ARG A 34 -9.08 -4.98 16.46
CA ARG A 34 -10.11 -5.30 17.45
C ARG A 34 -11.44 -4.65 17.08
N ILE A 35 -11.43 -3.34 16.78
CA ILE A 35 -12.65 -2.61 16.40
C ILE A 35 -13.29 -3.24 15.16
N ILE A 36 -12.51 -3.50 14.09
CA ILE A 36 -13.00 -4.12 12.85
C ILE A 36 -13.70 -5.46 13.15
N LEU A 37 -13.12 -6.28 14.02
CA LEU A 37 -13.64 -7.61 14.34
C LEU A 37 -14.87 -7.55 15.26
N GLU A 38 -14.87 -6.68 16.26
CA GLU A 38 -16.01 -6.48 17.16
C GLU A 38 -17.22 -5.89 16.43
N GLU A 39 -17.03 -4.93 15.53
CA GLU A 39 -18.09 -4.41 14.65
C GLU A 39 -18.71 -5.49 13.76
N ALA A 40 -17.91 -6.49 13.38
CA ALA A 40 -18.39 -7.65 12.61
C ALA A 40 -19.04 -8.75 13.49
N GLY A 41 -19.13 -8.55 14.81
CA GLY A 41 -19.82 -9.45 15.76
C GLY A 41 -18.95 -10.54 16.35
N TYR A 42 -17.64 -10.46 16.25
CA TYR A 42 -16.70 -11.40 16.89
C TYR A 42 -16.35 -10.96 18.32
N ALA A 43 -16.08 -11.93 19.19
CA ALA A 43 -15.44 -11.66 20.47
C ALA A 43 -13.92 -11.64 20.27
N VAL A 44 -13.22 -10.63 20.80
CA VAL A 44 -11.79 -10.46 20.52
C VAL A 44 -10.98 -10.44 21.81
N THR A 45 -10.01 -11.35 21.88
CA THR A 45 -8.95 -11.34 22.89
C THR A 45 -7.65 -10.86 22.26
N VAL A 46 -6.94 -9.92 22.91
CA VAL A 46 -5.70 -9.34 22.38
C VAL A 46 -4.50 -9.77 23.19
N ALA A 47 -3.48 -10.31 22.53
CA ALA A 47 -2.15 -10.57 23.08
C ALA A 47 -1.11 -9.62 22.43
N ARG A 48 -0.15 -9.14 23.24
CA ARG A 48 0.86 -8.16 22.79
C ARG A 48 2.16 -8.76 22.25
N ASN A 49 2.33 -10.06 22.38
CA ASN A 49 3.44 -10.83 21.83
C ASN A 49 3.09 -12.32 21.79
N GLY A 50 3.93 -13.12 21.15
CA GLY A 50 3.71 -14.55 21.01
C GLY A 50 3.73 -15.31 22.35
N VAL A 51 4.49 -14.84 23.35
CA VAL A 51 4.53 -15.47 24.70
C VAL A 51 3.19 -15.28 25.41
N ALA A 52 2.64 -14.06 25.40
CA ALA A 52 1.33 -13.77 25.98
C ALA A 52 0.23 -14.55 25.26
N ALA A 53 0.29 -14.64 23.92
CA ALA A 53 -0.63 -15.43 23.12
C ALA A 53 -0.61 -16.90 23.51
N PHE A 54 0.57 -17.51 23.62
CA PHE A 54 0.69 -18.92 23.97
C PHE A 54 0.19 -19.23 25.39
N ARG A 55 0.35 -18.27 26.33
CA ARG A 55 -0.24 -18.40 27.67
C ARG A 55 -1.77 -18.40 27.61
N ILE A 56 -2.38 -17.49 26.86
CA ILE A 56 -3.83 -17.46 26.68
C ILE A 56 -4.33 -18.78 26.08
N LEU A 57 -3.65 -19.27 25.03
CA LEU A 57 -3.97 -20.54 24.37
C LEU A 57 -3.83 -21.76 25.26
N SER A 58 -3.06 -21.66 26.36
CA SER A 58 -2.94 -22.72 27.35
C SER A 58 -4.16 -22.77 28.32
N GLU A 59 -4.88 -21.67 28.45
CA GLU A 59 -6.05 -21.54 29.33
C GLU A 59 -7.36 -21.82 28.57
N HIS A 60 -7.48 -21.36 27.33
CA HIS A 60 -8.65 -21.61 26.48
C HIS A 60 -8.28 -21.54 24.97
N THR A 61 -9.12 -22.16 24.15
CA THR A 61 -8.87 -22.25 22.70
C THR A 61 -9.88 -21.39 21.94
N PRO A 62 -9.47 -20.24 21.35
CA PRO A 62 -10.32 -19.45 20.48
C PRO A 62 -10.62 -20.19 19.17
N ALA A 63 -11.62 -19.73 18.42
CA ALA A 63 -11.97 -20.33 17.14
C ALA A 63 -10.89 -20.14 16.06
N ILE A 64 -10.10 -19.04 16.16
CA ILE A 64 -9.05 -18.70 15.21
C ILE A 64 -8.05 -17.75 15.86
N THR A 65 -6.78 -17.82 15.44
CA THR A 65 -5.74 -16.86 15.81
C THR A 65 -5.35 -16.02 14.60
N VAL A 66 -5.32 -14.70 14.76
CA VAL A 66 -4.83 -13.73 13.78
C VAL A 66 -3.60 -13.06 14.37
N SER A 67 -2.43 -13.33 13.80
CA SER A 67 -1.13 -12.88 14.36
C SER A 67 -0.34 -12.04 13.38
N ASP A 68 0.21 -10.92 13.84
CA ASP A 68 1.31 -10.28 13.13
C ASP A 68 2.52 -11.21 13.06
N VAL A 69 3.28 -11.08 11.97
CA VAL A 69 4.54 -11.81 11.79
C VAL A 69 5.68 -11.14 12.54
N ASN A 70 5.75 -9.80 12.47
CA ASN A 70 6.88 -9.03 12.97
C ASN A 70 6.67 -8.60 14.43
N MET A 71 6.93 -9.50 15.35
CA MET A 71 6.81 -9.24 16.80
C MET A 71 8.10 -9.59 17.52
N PRO A 72 8.39 -8.91 18.67
CA PRO A 72 9.54 -9.25 19.51
C PRO A 72 9.35 -10.60 20.21
N GLU A 73 10.46 -11.21 20.64
CA GLU A 73 10.60 -12.47 21.35
C GLU A 73 10.19 -13.68 20.48
N ILE A 74 8.91 -13.96 20.35
CA ILE A 74 8.35 -15.01 19.50
C ILE A 74 7.59 -14.34 18.37
N ASN A 75 8.10 -14.45 17.14
CA ASN A 75 7.45 -13.94 15.94
C ASN A 75 6.25 -14.79 15.51
N GLY A 76 5.42 -14.26 14.60
CA GLY A 76 4.20 -14.95 14.16
C GLY A 76 4.44 -16.33 13.54
N TYR A 77 5.55 -16.53 12.84
CA TYR A 77 5.90 -17.85 12.27
C TYR A 77 6.23 -18.88 13.38
N GLU A 78 6.97 -18.44 14.38
CA GLU A 78 7.32 -19.29 15.53
C GLU A 78 6.08 -19.62 16.35
N LEU A 79 5.22 -18.63 16.62
CA LEU A 79 3.95 -18.85 17.29
C LEU A 79 3.07 -19.85 16.52
N CYS A 80 2.96 -19.70 15.21
CA CYS A 80 2.20 -20.63 14.37
C CYS A 80 2.76 -22.06 14.48
N ARG A 81 4.09 -22.25 14.39
CA ARG A 81 4.70 -23.58 14.58
C ARG A 81 4.39 -24.17 15.96
N LEU A 82 4.46 -23.37 17.02
CA LEU A 82 4.13 -23.82 18.39
C LEU A 82 2.66 -24.27 18.50
N ILE A 83 1.74 -23.51 17.91
CA ILE A 83 0.32 -23.86 17.84
C ILE A 83 0.13 -25.20 17.11
N LYS A 84 0.71 -25.31 15.90
CA LYS A 84 0.56 -26.51 15.05
C LYS A 84 1.30 -27.75 15.61
N ALA A 85 2.35 -27.56 16.42
CA ALA A 85 3.04 -28.63 17.10
C ALA A 85 2.31 -29.12 18.38
N THR A 86 1.39 -28.31 18.93
CA THR A 86 0.66 -28.64 20.16
C THR A 86 -0.59 -29.44 19.82
N PRO A 87 -0.74 -30.71 20.25
CA PRO A 87 -1.86 -31.59 19.83
C PRO A 87 -3.24 -30.99 20.08
N ALA A 88 -3.42 -30.29 21.22
CA ALA A 88 -4.69 -29.65 21.57
C ALA A 88 -5.04 -28.43 20.72
N LEU A 89 -4.05 -27.80 20.08
CA LEU A 89 -4.21 -26.56 19.31
C LEU A 89 -4.01 -26.77 17.79
N LYS A 90 -3.54 -27.94 17.37
CA LYS A 90 -3.15 -28.24 15.98
C LYS A 90 -4.28 -27.95 14.97
N SER A 91 -5.52 -28.20 15.33
CA SER A 91 -6.70 -27.96 14.49
C SER A 91 -7.15 -26.49 14.46
N MET A 92 -6.67 -25.66 15.38
CA MET A 92 -7.01 -24.24 15.41
C MET A 92 -6.37 -23.52 14.24
N PRO A 93 -7.14 -22.80 13.42
CA PRO A 93 -6.59 -22.07 12.30
C PRO A 93 -5.81 -20.84 12.74
N VAL A 94 -4.77 -20.52 11.94
CA VAL A 94 -3.88 -19.38 12.14
C VAL A 94 -3.81 -18.57 10.85
N ILE A 95 -4.19 -17.28 10.93
CA ILE A 95 -3.97 -16.30 9.87
C ILE A 95 -2.76 -15.44 10.25
N LEU A 96 -1.78 -15.31 9.36
CA LEU A 96 -0.64 -14.43 9.55
C LEU A 96 -0.82 -13.11 8.80
N LEU A 97 -0.62 -12.01 9.52
CA LEU A 97 -0.56 -10.66 8.96
C LEU A 97 0.90 -10.32 8.65
N THR A 98 1.19 -9.95 7.41
CA THR A 98 2.58 -9.74 7.00
C THR A 98 2.70 -8.61 5.99
N SER A 99 3.84 -7.90 5.99
CA SER A 99 4.18 -6.92 4.95
C SER A 99 4.81 -7.53 3.70
N LEU A 100 5.08 -8.83 3.71
CA LEU A 100 5.76 -9.64 2.67
C LEU A 100 6.66 -8.81 1.76
N SER A 101 7.85 -8.50 2.25
CA SER A 101 8.82 -7.70 1.50
C SER A 101 9.66 -8.57 0.58
N GLU A 102 9.77 -9.88 0.88
CA GLU A 102 10.68 -10.77 0.19
C GLU A 102 10.06 -12.17 -0.07
N PRO A 103 10.41 -12.83 -1.21
CA PRO A 103 9.87 -14.15 -1.56
C PRO A 103 10.11 -15.24 -0.51
N HIS A 104 11.20 -15.16 0.28
CA HIS A 104 11.50 -16.14 1.30
C HIS A 104 10.55 -16.09 2.52
N GLU A 105 9.87 -14.97 2.75
CA GLU A 105 8.86 -14.86 3.81
C GLU A 105 7.61 -15.68 3.48
N ILE A 106 7.26 -15.77 2.21
CA ILE A 106 6.19 -16.64 1.72
C ILE A 106 6.48 -18.10 2.07
N ILE A 107 7.71 -18.53 1.82
CA ILE A 107 8.14 -19.91 2.10
C ILE A 107 8.10 -20.20 3.59
N LYS A 108 8.62 -19.29 4.43
CA LYS A 108 8.54 -19.44 5.90
C LYS A 108 7.10 -19.58 6.39
N GLY A 109 6.20 -18.83 5.77
CA GLY A 109 4.79 -18.91 6.06
C GLY A 109 4.18 -20.28 5.73
N LEU A 110 4.50 -20.83 4.56
CA LEU A 110 4.05 -22.17 4.18
C LEU A 110 4.68 -23.27 5.05
N GLU A 111 5.96 -23.12 5.43
CA GLU A 111 6.66 -24.06 6.32
C GLU A 111 6.13 -24.05 7.75
N CYS A 112 5.59 -22.93 8.25
CA CYS A 112 5.03 -22.87 9.62
C CYS A 112 3.64 -23.48 9.74
N GLY A 113 2.98 -23.83 8.62
CA GLY A 113 1.66 -24.45 8.61
C GLY A 113 0.50 -23.47 8.86
N ALA A 114 0.69 -22.18 8.58
CA ALA A 114 -0.39 -21.20 8.67
C ALA A 114 -1.51 -21.51 7.67
N ASP A 115 -2.75 -21.29 8.07
CA ASP A 115 -3.93 -21.61 7.27
C ASP A 115 -4.24 -20.53 6.24
N ASN A 116 -3.85 -19.28 6.51
CA ASN A 116 -3.98 -18.17 5.56
C ASN A 116 -3.00 -17.03 5.85
N PHE A 117 -2.83 -16.14 4.87
CA PHE A 117 -1.99 -14.96 4.95
C PHE A 117 -2.76 -13.73 4.50
N VAL A 118 -2.57 -12.61 5.19
CA VAL A 118 -3.11 -11.31 4.82
C VAL A 118 -1.98 -10.30 4.74
N LEU A 119 -1.84 -9.66 3.59
CA LEU A 119 -0.82 -8.65 3.34
C LEU A 119 -1.22 -7.30 3.94
N LYS A 120 -0.30 -6.69 4.68
CA LYS A 120 -0.43 -5.31 5.17
C LYS A 120 0.05 -4.32 4.08
N PRO A 121 -0.65 -3.19 3.84
CA PRO A 121 -1.93 -2.79 4.43
C PRO A 121 -3.10 -3.56 3.84
N TYR A 122 -4.15 -3.79 4.63
CA TYR A 122 -5.36 -4.50 4.20
C TYR A 122 -6.62 -3.68 4.48
N ALA A 123 -7.65 -3.88 3.64
CA ALA A 123 -8.98 -3.34 3.89
C ALA A 123 -9.75 -4.20 4.92
N ALA A 124 -10.64 -3.58 5.69
CA ALA A 124 -11.46 -4.28 6.69
C ALA A 124 -12.26 -5.45 6.08
N ASP A 125 -12.92 -5.21 4.95
CA ASP A 125 -13.71 -6.25 4.25
C ASP A 125 -12.85 -7.43 3.80
N PHE A 126 -11.60 -7.19 3.44
CA PHE A 126 -10.67 -8.23 3.00
C PHE A 126 -10.33 -9.18 4.16
N ILE A 127 -9.87 -8.65 5.30
CA ILE A 127 -9.54 -9.51 6.45
C ILE A 127 -10.77 -10.25 6.99
N LEU A 128 -11.94 -9.61 7.03
CA LEU A 128 -13.18 -10.25 7.44
C LEU A 128 -13.59 -11.38 6.48
N SER A 129 -13.38 -11.21 5.18
CA SER A 129 -13.64 -12.26 4.19
C SER A 129 -12.74 -13.48 4.40
N ARG A 130 -11.45 -13.27 4.71
CA ARG A 130 -10.48 -14.34 4.98
C ARG A 130 -10.79 -15.10 6.25
N ILE A 131 -11.16 -14.40 7.32
CA ILE A 131 -11.58 -15.03 8.58
C ILE A 131 -12.82 -15.92 8.36
N ARG A 132 -13.85 -15.40 7.67
CA ARG A 132 -15.06 -16.17 7.35
C ARG A 132 -14.75 -17.38 6.48
N TYR A 133 -13.88 -17.24 5.50
CA TYR A 133 -13.45 -18.33 4.64
C TYR A 133 -12.76 -19.45 5.43
N VAL A 134 -11.80 -19.09 6.29
CA VAL A 134 -11.04 -20.05 7.10
C VAL A 134 -11.95 -20.77 8.08
N LEU A 135 -12.80 -20.05 8.80
CA LEU A 135 -13.77 -20.61 9.74
C LEU A 135 -14.78 -21.54 9.05
N GLY A 136 -15.26 -21.18 7.86
CA GLY A 136 -16.24 -21.97 7.10
C GLY A 136 -15.68 -23.26 6.47
N ASN A 137 -14.35 -23.39 6.36
CA ASN A 137 -13.71 -24.56 5.75
C ASN A 137 -12.96 -25.46 6.76
N GLN A 138 -13.07 -25.23 8.06
CA GLN A 138 -12.42 -26.03 9.10
C GLN A 138 -12.75 -27.54 8.98
N ASP A 139 -14.01 -27.88 8.73
CA ASP A 139 -14.45 -29.29 8.63
C ASP A 139 -13.89 -30.02 7.40
N ARG A 140 -13.62 -29.29 6.30
CA ARG A 140 -13.07 -29.86 5.07
C ARG A 140 -11.57 -30.13 5.14
N GLN A 141 -10.85 -29.45 6.01
CA GLN A 141 -9.41 -29.64 6.19
C GLN A 141 -9.07 -30.93 6.95
N SER A 142 -10.02 -31.46 7.73
CA SER A 142 -9.84 -32.70 8.48
C SER A 142 -9.84 -33.97 7.61
N GLU A 143 -10.41 -33.92 6.41
CA GLU A 143 -10.59 -35.11 5.55
C GLU A 143 -9.46 -35.35 4.55
N VAL A 144 -8.58 -34.37 4.33
CA VAL A 144 -7.49 -34.46 3.35
C VAL A 144 -6.12 -34.46 4.03
N ASN A 145 -5.89 -35.44 4.87
CA ASN A 145 -4.57 -35.76 5.44
C ASN A 145 -3.70 -36.48 4.40
N SER A 146 -3.12 -35.75 3.43
CA SER A 146 -1.99 -36.26 2.66
C SER A 146 -0.70 -35.71 3.28
N GLU A 147 0.04 -36.56 3.97
CA GLU A 147 1.37 -36.28 4.55
C GLU A 147 2.48 -36.09 3.48
N GLU A 148 2.12 -35.96 2.22
CA GLU A 148 3.05 -35.75 1.11
C GLU A 148 3.41 -34.27 0.99
N GLY A 149 4.53 -33.90 1.62
CA GLY A 149 5.16 -32.60 1.42
C GLY A 149 5.77 -32.46 0.02
N ILE A 150 5.82 -31.23 -0.48
CA ILE A 150 6.42 -30.88 -1.78
C ILE A 150 7.78 -30.20 -1.53
N GLU A 151 8.84 -30.72 -2.16
CA GLU A 151 10.12 -30.04 -2.19
C GLU A 151 10.10 -28.93 -3.26
N VAL A 152 10.26 -27.67 -2.84
CA VAL A 152 10.32 -26.51 -3.72
C VAL A 152 11.72 -25.92 -3.66
N SER A 153 12.35 -25.70 -4.81
CA SER A 153 13.65 -25.01 -4.90
C SER A 153 13.44 -23.55 -5.23
N LEU A 154 13.93 -22.65 -4.36
CA LEU A 154 13.99 -21.23 -4.62
C LEU A 154 15.44 -20.75 -4.59
N GLY A 155 16.00 -20.39 -5.74
CA GLY A 155 17.43 -20.17 -5.90
C GLY A 155 18.23 -21.44 -5.57
N ASP A 156 19.25 -21.32 -4.71
CA ASP A 156 20.11 -22.44 -4.31
C ASP A 156 19.62 -23.21 -3.06
N LYS A 157 18.47 -22.84 -2.51
CA LYS A 157 17.90 -23.46 -1.31
C LYS A 157 16.69 -24.33 -1.64
N LYS A 158 16.67 -25.50 -1.01
CA LYS A 158 15.55 -26.43 -1.06
C LYS A 158 14.70 -26.25 0.19
N HIS A 159 13.39 -26.16 -0.01
CA HIS A 159 12.39 -25.99 1.04
C HIS A 159 11.38 -27.12 0.96
N PHE A 160 11.03 -27.68 2.11
CA PHE A 160 10.05 -28.74 2.21
C PHE A 160 8.73 -28.16 2.72
N ILE A 161 7.71 -28.13 1.87
CA ILE A 161 6.40 -27.54 2.16
C ILE A 161 5.40 -28.67 2.41
N THR A 162 4.86 -28.73 3.62
CA THR A 162 3.83 -29.68 4.04
C THR A 162 2.40 -29.14 3.93
N SER A 163 2.28 -27.91 3.43
CA SER A 163 0.99 -27.23 3.31
C SER A 163 0.07 -27.90 2.30
N HIS A 164 -1.21 -27.96 2.61
CA HIS A 164 -2.22 -28.46 1.68
C HIS A 164 -2.25 -27.62 0.39
N ARG A 165 -2.55 -28.26 -0.76
CA ARG A 165 -2.67 -27.59 -2.07
C ARG A 165 -3.58 -26.37 -2.04
N LEU A 166 -4.64 -26.39 -1.22
CA LEU A 166 -5.55 -25.26 -1.04
C LEU A 166 -4.87 -24.06 -0.35
N GLN A 167 -4.01 -24.28 0.64
CA GLN A 167 -3.27 -23.21 1.32
C GLN A 167 -2.30 -22.49 0.35
N ILE A 168 -1.66 -23.24 -0.54
CA ILE A 168 -0.78 -22.67 -1.59
C ILE A 168 -1.61 -21.82 -2.55
N ILE A 169 -2.77 -22.30 -2.96
CA ILE A 169 -3.69 -21.58 -3.85
C ILE A 169 -4.20 -20.31 -3.16
N ASP A 170 -4.62 -20.39 -1.91
CA ASP A 170 -5.11 -19.23 -1.14
C ASP A 170 -4.03 -18.17 -0.95
N LEU A 171 -2.79 -18.60 -0.71
CA LEU A 171 -1.66 -17.68 -0.63
C LEU A 171 -1.41 -17.00 -1.98
N LEU A 172 -1.44 -17.76 -3.09
CA LEU A 172 -1.29 -17.20 -4.44
C LEU A 172 -2.39 -16.17 -4.75
N PHE A 173 -3.65 -16.47 -4.43
CA PHE A 173 -4.74 -15.51 -4.61
C PHE A 173 -4.58 -14.28 -3.75
N SER A 174 -4.22 -14.44 -2.48
CA SER A 174 -4.00 -13.31 -1.56
C SER A 174 -2.86 -12.40 -2.02
N THR A 175 -1.75 -12.98 -2.48
CA THR A 175 -0.61 -12.22 -3.02
C THR A 175 -0.96 -11.54 -4.34
N PHE A 176 -1.72 -12.19 -5.21
CA PHE A 176 -2.16 -11.63 -6.48
C PHE A 176 -3.15 -10.46 -6.28
N GLU A 177 -4.14 -10.59 -5.41
CA GLU A 177 -5.07 -9.51 -5.07
C GLU A 177 -4.35 -8.30 -4.48
N ALA A 178 -3.41 -8.52 -3.56
CA ALA A 178 -2.60 -7.45 -2.98
C ALA A 178 -1.70 -6.77 -4.02
N ALA A 179 -1.12 -7.53 -4.95
CA ALA A 179 -0.33 -6.99 -6.06
C ALA A 179 -1.19 -6.12 -6.99
N LEU A 180 -2.41 -6.57 -7.31
CA LEU A 180 -3.37 -5.78 -8.11
C LEU A 180 -3.78 -4.49 -7.41
N GLN A 181 -4.05 -4.54 -6.11
CA GLN A 181 -4.39 -3.35 -5.33
C GLN A 181 -3.24 -2.35 -5.32
N ARG A 182 -2.02 -2.81 -5.06
CA ARG A 182 -0.81 -1.97 -5.07
C ARG A 182 -0.54 -1.35 -6.43
N SER A 183 -0.79 -2.11 -7.52
CA SER A 183 -0.69 -1.59 -8.89
C SER A 183 -1.67 -0.45 -9.13
N ARG A 184 -2.92 -0.58 -8.68
CA ARG A 184 -3.95 0.48 -8.82
C ARG A 184 -3.58 1.73 -8.02
N GLU A 185 -3.09 1.57 -6.80
CA GLU A 185 -2.64 2.69 -5.95
C GLU A 185 -1.47 3.44 -6.59
N LEU A 186 -0.49 2.70 -7.15
CA LEU A 186 0.63 3.29 -7.88
C LEU A 186 0.17 4.07 -9.12
N GLU A 187 -0.74 3.51 -9.92
CA GLU A 187 -1.30 4.19 -11.09
C GLU A 187 -2.03 5.48 -10.70
N GLN A 188 -2.77 5.46 -9.61
CA GLN A 188 -3.47 6.65 -9.12
C GLN A 188 -2.49 7.72 -8.65
N THR A 189 -1.50 7.34 -7.83
CA THR A 189 -0.46 8.24 -7.34
C THR A 189 0.34 8.84 -8.51
N GLN A 190 0.64 8.04 -9.53
CA GLN A 190 1.35 8.52 -10.71
C GLN A 190 0.52 9.53 -11.51
N LYS A 191 -0.80 9.33 -11.63
CA LYS A 191 -1.72 10.31 -12.26
C LYS A 191 -1.74 11.62 -11.47
N GLU A 192 -1.88 11.55 -10.15
CA GLU A 192 -1.88 12.74 -9.29
C GLU A 192 -0.56 13.51 -9.39
N LEU A 193 0.57 12.80 -9.39
CA LEU A 193 1.89 13.39 -9.57
C LEU A 193 2.03 14.07 -10.94
N SER A 194 1.56 13.43 -12.01
CA SER A 194 1.61 14.01 -13.35
C SER A 194 0.74 15.26 -13.47
N HIS A 195 -0.45 15.27 -12.84
CA HIS A 195 -1.30 16.45 -12.76
C HIS A 195 -0.66 17.58 -11.96
N ALA A 196 -0.04 17.29 -10.83
CA ALA A 196 0.68 18.28 -10.02
C ALA A 196 1.85 18.87 -10.81
N GLN A 197 2.64 18.03 -11.50
CA GLN A 197 3.74 18.47 -12.35
C GLN A 197 3.27 19.36 -13.51
N ALA A 198 2.16 19.02 -14.15
CA ALA A 198 1.57 19.83 -15.21
C ALA A 198 1.12 21.21 -14.69
N ARG A 199 0.58 21.28 -13.48
CA ARG A 199 0.21 22.55 -12.83
C ARG A 199 1.45 23.41 -12.54
N ILE A 200 2.52 22.82 -11.99
CA ILE A 200 3.78 23.52 -11.73
C ILE A 200 4.32 24.08 -13.04
N ASN A 201 4.44 23.26 -14.08
CA ASN A 201 4.93 23.70 -15.40
C ASN A 201 4.06 24.81 -16.02
N SER A 202 2.74 24.81 -15.75
CA SER A 202 1.86 25.90 -16.23
C SER A 202 2.09 27.22 -15.49
N LEU A 203 2.45 27.18 -14.21
CA LEU A 203 2.78 28.36 -13.42
C LEU A 203 4.17 28.92 -13.76
N GLU A 204 5.13 28.04 -14.04
CA GLU A 204 6.49 28.44 -14.47
C GLU A 204 6.52 29.11 -15.85
N ARG A 205 5.49 28.93 -16.69
CA ARG A 205 5.33 29.60 -18.00
C ARG A 205 4.88 31.07 -17.88
N ILE A 206 4.55 31.57 -16.70
CA ILE A 206 4.17 32.97 -16.50
C ILE A 206 5.43 33.76 -16.20
N THR A 207 5.99 34.37 -17.23
CA THR A 207 7.13 35.29 -17.07
C THR A 207 6.63 36.68 -16.74
N PRO A 208 6.94 37.25 -15.57
CA PRO A 208 6.51 38.59 -15.18
C PRO A 208 7.10 39.65 -16.12
N MET A 209 6.25 40.52 -16.67
CA MET A 209 6.67 41.62 -17.50
C MET A 209 6.28 42.95 -16.85
N CYS A 210 7.20 43.92 -16.87
CA CYS A 210 6.93 45.26 -16.39
C CYS A 210 5.86 45.95 -17.24
N ALA A 211 4.76 46.38 -16.67
CA ALA A 211 3.66 47.03 -17.37
C ALA A 211 4.09 48.33 -18.07
N HIS A 212 5.12 49.00 -17.55
CA HIS A 212 5.60 50.29 -18.07
C HIS A 212 6.69 50.13 -19.12
N CYS A 213 7.83 49.51 -18.78
CA CYS A 213 8.98 49.43 -19.68
C CYS A 213 9.10 48.13 -20.46
N LYS A 214 8.18 47.19 -20.26
CA LYS A 214 8.11 45.89 -20.95
C LYS A 214 9.33 44.99 -20.75
N LYS A 215 10.19 45.27 -19.79
CA LYS A 215 11.25 44.35 -19.40
C LYS A 215 10.66 43.10 -18.75
N ILE A 216 11.30 41.98 -18.96
CA ILE A 216 10.96 40.68 -18.41
C ILE A 216 11.81 40.44 -17.16
N ARG A 217 11.20 39.87 -16.12
CA ARG A 217 11.92 39.45 -14.92
C ARG A 217 12.48 38.04 -15.13
N HIS A 218 13.81 37.95 -15.04
CA HIS A 218 14.54 36.69 -15.07
C HIS A 218 15.34 36.53 -13.75
N GLY A 219 14.92 35.62 -12.89
CA GLY A 219 15.45 35.53 -11.53
C GLY A 219 15.18 36.79 -10.72
N GLU A 220 16.23 37.46 -10.27
CA GLU A 220 16.15 38.74 -9.52
C GLU A 220 16.29 39.98 -10.42
N ASP A 221 16.72 39.81 -11.67
CA ASP A 221 17.03 40.90 -12.62
C ASP A 221 15.88 41.17 -13.60
N TRP A 222 15.92 42.42 -14.18
CA TRP A 222 14.99 42.86 -15.22
C TRP A 222 15.75 43.15 -16.50
N GLU A 223 15.48 42.37 -17.55
CA GLU A 223 16.15 42.47 -18.84
C GLU A 223 15.20 42.78 -20.02
N GLN A 224 15.73 43.16 -21.16
CA GLN A 224 14.94 43.36 -22.37
C GLN A 224 14.43 42.02 -22.91
N ILE A 225 13.23 42.04 -23.51
CA ILE A 225 12.60 40.81 -24.03
C ILE A 225 13.50 40.14 -25.10
N GLU A 226 14.20 40.92 -25.89
CA GLU A 226 15.10 40.42 -26.94
C GLU A 226 16.29 39.66 -26.33
N THR A 227 16.84 40.16 -25.21
CA THR A 227 17.93 39.50 -24.48
C THR A 227 17.45 38.20 -23.90
N PHE A 228 16.31 38.22 -23.24
CA PHE A 228 15.70 37.02 -22.61
C PHE A 228 15.46 35.92 -23.68
N VAL A 229 14.81 36.24 -24.80
CA VAL A 229 14.50 35.25 -25.84
C VAL A 229 15.77 34.69 -26.50
N ARG A 230 16.80 35.54 -26.68
CA ARG A 230 18.10 35.08 -27.21
C ARG A 230 18.76 34.10 -26.25
N THR A 231 18.73 34.38 -24.96
CA THR A 231 19.38 33.53 -23.93
C THR A 231 18.66 32.25 -23.70
N GLU A 232 17.31 32.30 -23.57
CA GLU A 232 16.51 31.14 -23.15
C GLU A 232 16.00 30.28 -24.32
N MET A 233 15.82 30.88 -25.51
CA MET A 233 15.21 30.20 -26.67
C MET A 233 16.15 30.00 -27.85
N ASP A 234 17.42 30.42 -27.74
CA ASP A 234 18.42 30.36 -28.81
C ASP A 234 17.89 30.92 -30.15
N THR A 235 17.16 32.05 -30.07
CA THR A 235 16.45 32.65 -31.19
C THR A 235 16.96 34.06 -31.43
N GLU A 236 17.34 34.40 -32.70
CA GLU A 236 17.73 35.76 -33.07
C GLU A 236 16.54 36.56 -33.62
N PHE A 237 16.50 37.83 -33.24
CA PHE A 237 15.49 38.75 -33.77
C PHE A 237 16.01 39.50 -34.99
N SER A 238 15.21 39.52 -36.08
CA SER A 238 15.36 40.41 -37.19
C SER A 238 14.43 41.63 -37.02
N HIS A 239 15.01 42.80 -36.95
CA HIS A 239 14.23 44.03 -36.78
C HIS A 239 13.68 44.51 -38.12
N THR A 240 12.34 44.53 -38.19
CA THR A 240 11.61 45.07 -39.34
C THR A 240 10.40 45.86 -38.85
N LEU A 241 9.83 46.72 -39.66
CA LEU A 241 8.59 47.42 -39.35
C LEU A 241 7.41 46.63 -39.86
N CYS A 242 6.42 46.38 -38.97
CA CYS A 242 5.15 45.81 -39.39
C CYS A 242 4.39 46.84 -40.29
N PRO A 243 3.44 46.38 -41.12
CA PRO A 243 2.69 47.29 -42.03
C PRO A 243 2.06 48.51 -41.36
N ASP A 244 1.49 48.31 -40.15
CA ASP A 244 0.83 49.38 -39.40
C ASP A 244 1.83 50.43 -38.90
N CYS A 245 2.99 49.99 -38.41
CA CYS A 245 4.06 50.89 -37.98
C CYS A 245 4.70 51.62 -39.18
N LEU A 246 4.82 50.92 -40.32
CA LEU A 246 5.34 51.51 -41.53
C LEU A 246 4.41 52.63 -42.04
N GLN A 247 3.10 52.39 -42.09
CA GLN A 247 2.10 53.40 -42.45
C GLN A 247 2.09 54.61 -41.50
N THR A 248 2.20 54.34 -40.18
CA THR A 248 2.17 55.41 -39.17
C THR A 248 3.40 56.29 -39.21
N ARG A 249 4.58 55.71 -39.41
CA ARG A 249 5.85 56.46 -39.42
C ARG A 249 6.26 57.02 -40.80
N HIS A 250 5.76 56.36 -41.87
CA HIS A 250 6.07 56.74 -43.25
C HIS A 250 4.80 56.72 -44.12
N PRO A 251 3.86 57.65 -43.91
CA PRO A 251 2.56 57.65 -44.59
C PRO A 251 2.63 57.83 -46.11
N ASN A 252 3.77 58.25 -46.60
CA ASN A 252 4.00 58.51 -48.05
C ASN A 252 4.71 57.34 -48.76
N LEU A 253 5.02 56.23 -48.12
CA LEU A 253 5.57 55.06 -48.80
C LEU A 253 4.42 54.16 -49.30
N PRO A 254 4.44 53.73 -50.56
CA PRO A 254 3.47 52.80 -51.12
C PRO A 254 3.56 51.47 -50.36
N PRO A 255 2.46 50.78 -50.12
CA PRO A 255 2.48 49.48 -49.44
C PRO A 255 3.33 48.53 -50.29
N SER A 256 4.41 48.02 -49.67
CA SER A 256 5.27 47.02 -50.32
C SER A 256 4.47 45.74 -50.56
N ALA A 257 4.30 45.39 -51.83
CA ALA A 257 3.71 44.12 -52.22
C ALA A 257 4.54 43.00 -51.59
N GLY A 258 3.86 42.14 -50.83
CA GLY A 258 4.48 40.99 -50.12
C GLY A 258 5.26 40.13 -51.13
N GLN A 259 6.57 40.14 -51.02
CA GLN A 259 7.42 39.13 -51.64
C GLN A 259 7.47 37.91 -50.74
N GLY A 260 6.62 36.93 -51.06
CA GLY A 260 6.79 35.58 -50.62
C GLY A 260 8.08 35.01 -51.24
N GLY A 261 9.18 35.08 -50.52
CA GLY A 261 10.42 34.41 -50.88
C GLY A 261 10.36 32.95 -50.48
N THR A 262 10.00 32.09 -51.43
CA THR A 262 10.35 30.67 -51.39
C THR A 262 11.85 30.55 -51.57
N ALA A 263 12.59 30.23 -50.53
CA ALA A 263 13.96 29.75 -50.66
C ALA A 263 13.90 28.28 -51.12
N GLN A 264 14.18 28.06 -52.41
CA GLN A 264 14.60 26.76 -52.90
C GLN A 264 16.12 26.67 -52.85
N ASP A 265 16.56 25.53 -52.34
CA ASP A 265 17.76 24.74 -52.63
C ASP A 265 19.08 25.44 -53.01
N SER A 266 20.11 25.22 -52.19
CA SER A 266 21.37 24.54 -52.64
C SER A 266 22.15 24.10 -51.39
#